data_77bccfd5fe138c012b6b458d982a5a6d
#
_entry.id   77bccfd5fe138c012b6b458d982a5a6d
#
_cell.length_a   1.000
_cell.length_b   1.000
_cell.length_c   1.000
_cell.angle_alpha   90.00
_cell.angle_beta   90.00
_cell.angle_gamma   90.00
#
_symmetry.space_group_name_H-M   'P 1'
#
loop_
_entity.id
_entity.type
_entity.pdbx_description
1 polymer ?
#
loop_
_entity_poly.entity_id
_entity_poly.type
_entity_poly.pdbx_seq_one_letter_code
_entity_poly.pdbx_strand_id
1 'polypeptide(L)'
;MRIVGDGVLDVPLRFAHCYDFGAMWASTPTNVPNRKFVRNCGRIWNPSLQFTSNSRRIVGASFARPLRFPQSSPPPILTKKELFITKKSTLSVPVHIFEIAVSILIQIGVYVIVFKFFRNYFSHFYVVCAVLSLLVAIHIVKNDNINPAVKIAWIIPLFILPIFGGLIYLIFGEVRHSKREKRINERIHEKFMRAIAVRPTADAALKSLDPAAAVQSQYIKNAAGMPVYASTSVKYYAFGEEMFADMCAELEKAQSFIFMEYFIIQSGKMWDTLLEILARKAREGVDVRFMYDDVGSLFLVPGKYSEKLKTLGIKCIAFNKLTNIFSSRFNNRDHRKICVIDGNVGFTGGINLADEYINERRPHGVWKDTAVMLKGDGVWGLTIMFLTLWEASLCPNRRKEPFYMPDEDYLKFAPTEQFAAEGFVQTYTDTPLDHEPVGETVYMNMLYRAKEHVYITTPYLIIDNEMLTALKTAAKSGIDVRMILPGIPDKKLIFFLTRSYYKTLLEAGVKIYEYTPGFVHAKSFTADGKYAVVGTINLDYRSLYLHYECAAWMYASPTVTDVENDFLATQNECTEITLETFNRYTPLIQQVFLGILRIFAPLM
;
A
#
# COMPACT_ATOMS: atom_id res chain seq x y z
N MET A 1 55.76 -9.84 37.08
CA MET A 1 55.27 -9.50 38.39
C MET A 1 53.75 -9.57 38.30
N ARG A 2 53.11 -10.68 38.56
CA ARG A 2 52.32 -11.06 39.74
C ARG A 2 51.62 -9.87 40.38
N ILE A 3 50.27 -9.80 40.53
CA ILE A 3 49.38 -10.57 41.45
C ILE A 3 47.94 -10.23 40.98
N VAL A 4 47.02 -11.13 40.66
CA VAL A 4 46.00 -11.82 41.47
C VAL A 4 45.18 -10.92 42.40
N GLY A 5 43.86 -10.98 42.25
CA GLY A 5 42.90 -10.50 43.24
C GLY A 5 41.46 -10.50 42.77
N ASP A 6 40.74 -11.52 43.18
CA ASP A 6 39.27 -11.68 43.10
C ASP A 6 38.53 -10.56 43.82
N GLY A 7 37.35 -10.21 43.33
CA GLY A 7 36.45 -9.29 44.04
C GLY A 7 35.05 -9.29 43.45
N VAL A 8 34.25 -10.27 43.82
CA VAL A 8 32.78 -10.26 43.68
C VAL A 8 32.22 -9.11 44.51
N LEU A 9 31.40 -8.27 43.92
CA LEU A 9 30.52 -7.36 44.66
C LEU A 9 29.09 -7.47 44.07
N ASP A 10 28.30 -8.21 44.83
CA ASP A 10 26.85 -8.11 44.87
C ASP A 10 26.40 -6.69 45.22
N VAL A 11 25.48 -6.14 44.47
CA VAL A 11 24.65 -5.00 44.89
C VAL A 11 23.20 -5.25 44.47
N PRO A 12 22.24 -5.09 45.38
CA PRO A 12 20.91 -5.66 45.26
C PRO A 12 19.91 -4.79 44.48
N LEU A 13 18.97 -5.47 43.88
CA LEU A 13 17.68 -4.96 43.44
C LEU A 13 16.92 -4.17 44.51
N ARG A 14 16.53 -2.96 44.21
CA ARG A 14 15.28 -2.29 44.62
C ARG A 14 15.17 -0.92 43.95
N PHE A 15 14.21 -0.68 43.08
CA PHE A 15 12.94 0.02 43.31
C PHE A 15 12.07 -0.04 42.05
N ALA A 16 10.99 -0.74 42.20
CA ALA A 16 9.83 -0.63 41.32
C ALA A 16 9.04 0.62 41.73
N HIS A 17 8.61 1.38 40.76
CA HIS A 17 7.33 2.07 40.86
C HIS A 17 6.64 2.10 39.52
N CYS A 18 5.49 1.46 39.51
CA CYS A 18 4.46 1.39 38.51
C CYS A 18 3.97 2.78 38.09
N TYR A 19 3.72 2.94 36.79
CA TYR A 19 2.51 3.58 36.34
C TYR A 19 1.94 2.74 35.18
N ASP A 20 0.84 2.08 35.53
CA ASP A 20 -0.07 1.39 34.64
C ASP A 20 -0.75 2.37 33.70
N PHE A 21 -0.77 2.04 32.40
CA PHE A 21 -1.93 2.29 31.54
C PHE A 21 -1.89 1.36 30.33
N GLY A 22 -2.81 0.38 30.34
CA GLY A 22 -3.37 -0.15 29.09
C GLY A 22 -2.79 -1.43 28.56
N ALA A 23 -2.83 -2.52 29.32
CA ALA A 23 -2.80 -3.84 28.74
C ALA A 23 -4.13 -4.54 29.03
N MET A 24 -4.93 -4.73 27.99
CA MET A 24 -6.11 -5.57 28.01
C MET A 24 -6.00 -6.55 26.84
N TRP A 25 -5.27 -7.65 27.09
CA TRP A 25 -5.34 -8.89 26.29
C TRP A 25 -4.54 -9.97 26.99
N ALA A 26 -5.26 -11.02 27.32
CA ALA A 26 -4.88 -12.37 27.71
C ALA A 26 -5.20 -12.76 29.14
N SER A 27 -6.27 -13.53 29.27
CA SER A 27 -6.38 -14.53 30.34
C SER A 27 -7.07 -15.75 29.80
N THR A 28 -6.33 -16.82 29.63
CA THR A 28 -6.85 -18.20 29.59
C THR A 28 -7.08 -18.68 31.02
N PRO A 29 -8.16 -19.41 31.32
CA PRO A 29 -8.36 -20.02 32.61
C PRO A 29 -7.92 -21.49 32.64
N THR A 30 -7.21 -21.87 33.67
CA THR A 30 -6.98 -23.27 34.05
C THR A 30 -7.76 -23.62 35.31
N ASN A 31 -8.39 -24.81 35.25
CA ASN A 31 -8.77 -25.76 36.30
C ASN A 31 -9.92 -25.52 37.29
N VAL A 32 -10.95 -26.23 37.03
CA VAL A 32 -11.89 -27.17 37.73
C VAL A 32 -11.56 -27.50 39.23
N PRO A 33 -12.51 -27.73 40.21
CA PRO A 33 -13.45 -28.82 40.11
C PRO A 33 -14.87 -28.67 40.70
N ASN A 34 -15.80 -29.47 40.12
CA ASN A 34 -16.95 -30.16 40.71
C ASN A 34 -17.79 -29.64 41.88
N ARG A 35 -19.12 -29.47 41.68
CA ARG A 35 -20.19 -30.28 42.28
C ARG A 35 -21.61 -29.86 41.83
N LYS A 36 -22.27 -30.85 41.25
CA LYS A 36 -23.71 -31.22 41.31
C LYS A 36 -24.72 -30.18 41.73
N PHE A 37 -25.73 -29.93 40.89
CA PHE A 37 -27.15 -30.21 41.24
C PHE A 37 -28.01 -30.45 39.99
N VAL A 38 -28.96 -31.35 40.16
CA VAL A 38 -29.75 -32.15 39.24
C VAL A 38 -31.16 -31.56 39.08
N ARG A 39 -31.76 -31.89 37.91
CA ARG A 39 -33.22 -32.02 37.60
C ARG A 39 -33.88 -30.78 37.03
N ASN A 40 -34.65 -30.88 36.00
CA ASN A 40 -35.58 -31.75 35.37
C ASN A 40 -36.32 -31.01 34.27
N CYS A 41 -36.66 -31.60 33.29
CA CYS A 41 -37.78 -32.00 32.42
C CYS A 41 -37.64 -31.33 31.06
N GLY A 42 -37.73 -31.98 29.95
CA GLY A 42 -38.29 -33.25 29.53
C GLY A 42 -38.92 -33.07 28.17
N ARG A 43 -38.40 -33.76 27.19
CA ARG A 43 -39.04 -34.31 25.97
C ARG A 43 -40.26 -33.57 25.43
N ILE A 44 -40.33 -33.32 24.11
CA ILE A 44 -40.99 -34.23 23.15
C ILE A 44 -40.61 -33.86 21.71
N TRP A 45 -40.21 -34.89 21.02
CA TRP A 45 -39.97 -34.97 19.58
C TRP A 45 -41.15 -35.71 18.95
N ASN A 46 -41.76 -35.26 17.88
CA ASN A 46 -42.17 -36.16 16.78
C ASN A 46 -42.65 -35.40 15.54
N PRO A 47 -42.36 -35.95 14.35
CA PRO A 47 -42.68 -35.33 13.07
C PRO A 47 -43.91 -35.95 12.41
N SER A 48 -44.31 -35.36 11.30
CA SER A 48 -45.35 -35.78 10.35
C SER A 48 -46.76 -35.30 10.61
N LEU A 49 -47.26 -34.53 9.65
CA LEU A 49 -48.55 -34.81 9.00
C LEU A 49 -48.76 -33.93 7.77
N GLN A 50 -49.27 -34.60 6.76
CA GLN A 50 -49.55 -34.18 5.39
C GLN A 50 -50.77 -33.26 5.26
N PHE A 51 -50.73 -32.56 4.12
CA PHE A 51 -51.83 -31.99 3.34
C PHE A 51 -53.28 -32.33 3.73
N THR A 52 -54.13 -31.27 3.75
CA THR A 52 -55.40 -31.26 2.98
C THR A 52 -55.86 -29.80 2.76
N SER A 53 -56.34 -29.58 1.54
CA SER A 53 -57.06 -28.42 1.03
C SER A 53 -58.40 -28.21 1.74
N ASN A 54 -58.79 -26.97 2.02
CA ASN A 54 -60.13 -26.52 1.65
C ASN A 54 -60.34 -25.00 1.77
N SER A 55 -60.96 -24.51 0.75
CA SER A 55 -61.48 -23.19 0.49
C SER A 55 -62.47 -22.67 1.52
N ARG A 56 -62.44 -21.36 1.84
CA ARG A 56 -63.63 -20.51 1.93
C ARG A 56 -63.31 -19.02 1.82
N ARG A 57 -64.07 -18.36 0.96
CA ARG A 57 -64.11 -16.91 0.67
C ARG A 57 -64.41 -16.08 1.92
N ILE A 58 -63.74 -14.92 2.01
CA ILE A 58 -64.34 -13.69 2.55
C ILE A 58 -63.91 -12.53 1.62
N VAL A 59 -64.93 -11.74 1.27
CA VAL A 59 -64.92 -10.62 0.34
C VAL A 59 -64.45 -9.35 1.06
N GLY A 60 -63.67 -8.54 0.40
CA GLY A 60 -63.68 -7.08 0.58
C GLY A 60 -62.44 -6.46 1.20
N ALA A 61 -61.57 -5.89 0.38
CA ALA A 61 -61.05 -4.53 0.57
C ALA A 61 -60.08 -4.14 -0.55
N SER A 62 -60.46 -3.11 -1.22
CA SER A 62 -59.68 -2.00 -1.80
C SER A 62 -58.38 -2.29 -2.58
N PHE A 63 -58.48 -2.09 -3.85
CA PHE A 63 -57.39 -2.01 -4.81
C PHE A 63 -56.36 -0.91 -4.44
N ALA A 64 -55.17 -1.31 -4.06
CA ALA A 64 -53.98 -0.48 -4.18
C ALA A 64 -53.38 -0.72 -5.57
N ARG A 65 -53.33 0.32 -6.39
CA ARG A 65 -52.66 0.31 -7.71
C ARG A 65 -51.20 -0.05 -7.53
N PRO A 66 -50.59 -0.92 -8.37
CA PRO A 66 -49.17 -1.10 -8.40
C PRO A 66 -48.51 0.20 -8.92
N LEU A 67 -47.59 0.73 -8.13
CA LEU A 67 -46.68 1.80 -8.57
C LEU A 67 -45.89 1.27 -9.76
N ARG A 68 -46.19 1.75 -10.95
CA ARG A 68 -45.31 1.61 -12.13
C ARG A 68 -44.05 2.43 -11.87
N PHE A 69 -42.95 1.74 -11.62
CA PHE A 69 -41.63 2.35 -11.79
C PHE A 69 -41.48 2.70 -13.28
N PRO A 70 -41.03 3.93 -13.61
CA PRO A 70 -40.71 4.24 -15.00
C PRO A 70 -39.59 3.28 -15.43
N GLN A 71 -39.83 2.53 -16.51
CA GLN A 71 -38.76 1.83 -17.22
C GLN A 71 -37.76 2.90 -17.68
N SER A 72 -36.59 2.92 -17.03
CA SER A 72 -35.46 3.69 -17.52
C SER A 72 -35.10 3.13 -18.91
N SER A 73 -35.24 3.95 -19.94
CA SER A 73 -34.71 3.64 -21.25
C SER A 73 -33.23 3.28 -21.10
N PRO A 74 -32.72 2.26 -21.82
CA PRO A 74 -31.31 1.92 -21.77
C PRO A 74 -30.48 3.17 -22.13
N PRO A 75 -29.34 3.40 -21.43
CA PRO A 75 -28.51 4.55 -21.72
C PRO A 75 -28.06 4.51 -23.20
N PRO A 76 -27.94 5.67 -23.84
CA PRO A 76 -27.60 5.77 -25.26
C PRO A 76 -26.26 5.08 -25.53
N ILE A 77 -26.18 4.33 -26.60
CA ILE A 77 -24.94 3.72 -27.11
C ILE A 77 -24.05 4.88 -27.57
N LEU A 78 -23.08 5.25 -26.75
CA LEU A 78 -22.07 6.25 -27.10
C LEU A 78 -21.17 5.68 -28.21
N THR A 79 -20.94 6.47 -29.26
CA THR A 79 -19.99 6.07 -30.30
C THR A 79 -18.55 6.09 -29.74
N LYS A 80 -17.66 5.28 -30.33
CA LYS A 80 -16.23 5.21 -29.96
C LYS A 80 -15.59 6.60 -29.86
N LYS A 81 -16.04 7.57 -30.67
CA LYS A 81 -15.58 8.95 -30.70
C LYS A 81 -16.06 9.77 -29.49
N GLU A 82 -17.23 9.46 -28.93
CA GLU A 82 -17.78 10.14 -27.75
C GLU A 82 -17.20 9.59 -26.43
N LEU A 83 -16.78 8.30 -26.44
CA LEU A 83 -16.07 7.70 -25.31
C LEU A 83 -14.70 8.35 -25.05
N PHE A 84 -14.02 8.83 -26.10
CA PHE A 84 -12.61 9.23 -26.06
C PHE A 84 -12.32 10.69 -26.44
N ILE A 85 -13.33 11.58 -26.48
CA ILE A 85 -13.07 13.02 -26.76
C ILE A 85 -12.29 13.62 -25.59
N THR A 86 -10.98 13.63 -25.73
CA THR A 86 -10.05 14.35 -24.87
C THR A 86 -9.90 15.80 -25.34
N LYS A 87 -10.77 16.71 -24.92
CA LYS A 87 -10.35 18.11 -24.83
C LYS A 87 -9.45 18.22 -23.59
N LYS A 88 -8.15 18.34 -23.80
CA LYS A 88 -7.21 18.76 -22.73
C LYS A 88 -7.79 20.00 -22.08
N SER A 89 -8.26 19.89 -20.84
CA SER A 89 -8.59 21.06 -20.04
C SER A 89 -7.26 21.65 -19.56
N THR A 90 -6.69 22.54 -20.35
CA THR A 90 -5.46 23.29 -20.05
C THR A 90 -5.62 24.29 -18.89
N LEU A 91 -6.77 24.30 -18.20
CA LEU A 91 -7.11 25.32 -17.21
C LEU A 91 -6.75 24.96 -15.75
N SER A 92 -6.50 23.70 -15.42
CA SER A 92 -6.23 23.32 -14.02
C SER A 92 -4.76 23.48 -13.61
N VAL A 93 -3.83 23.30 -14.53
CA VAL A 93 -2.38 23.45 -14.27
C VAL A 93 -1.98 24.89 -13.93
N PRO A 94 -2.47 25.93 -14.66
CA PRO A 94 -2.17 27.33 -14.31
C PRO A 94 -2.69 27.74 -12.93
N VAL A 95 -3.84 27.22 -12.50
CA VAL A 95 -4.46 27.59 -11.21
C VAL A 95 -3.61 27.12 -10.04
N HIS A 96 -3.13 25.87 -10.03
CA HIS A 96 -2.32 25.36 -8.92
C HIS A 96 -0.91 25.94 -8.90
N ILE A 97 -0.29 26.15 -10.05
CA ILE A 97 0.99 26.88 -10.14
C ILE A 97 0.80 28.33 -9.66
N PHE A 98 -0.29 28.97 -10.01
CA PHE A 98 -0.64 30.30 -9.55
C PHE A 98 -0.88 30.36 -8.03
N GLU A 99 -1.60 29.38 -7.44
CA GLU A 99 -1.80 29.29 -5.99
C GLU A 99 -0.48 29.11 -5.23
N ILE A 100 0.43 28.27 -5.73
CA ILE A 100 1.77 28.11 -5.16
C ILE A 100 2.58 29.39 -5.28
N ALA A 101 2.58 30.03 -6.45
CA ALA A 101 3.29 31.29 -6.68
C ALA A 101 2.75 32.42 -5.79
N VAL A 102 1.42 32.53 -5.65
CA VAL A 102 0.77 33.50 -4.76
C VAL A 102 1.13 33.21 -3.30
N SER A 103 1.14 31.96 -2.88
CA SER A 103 1.54 31.57 -1.51
C SER A 103 2.99 31.97 -1.21
N ILE A 104 3.90 31.75 -2.15
CA ILE A 104 5.30 32.18 -2.03
C ILE A 104 5.41 33.71 -1.98
N LEU A 105 4.68 34.42 -2.83
CA LEU A 105 4.67 35.90 -2.85
C LEU A 105 4.09 36.48 -1.55
N ILE A 106 3.02 35.88 -1.02
CA ILE A 106 2.47 36.24 0.29
C ILE A 106 3.50 36.04 1.40
N GLN A 107 4.22 34.91 1.39
CA GLN A 107 5.28 34.64 2.37
C GLN A 107 6.41 35.66 2.29
N ILE A 108 6.88 35.99 1.08
CA ILE A 108 7.89 37.04 0.87
C ILE A 108 7.34 38.41 1.33
N GLY A 109 6.11 38.70 0.99
CA GLY A 109 5.44 39.94 1.40
C GLY A 109 5.33 40.10 2.92
N VAL A 110 4.93 39.04 3.62
CA VAL A 110 4.90 38.99 5.10
C VAL A 110 6.30 39.19 5.68
N TYR A 111 7.31 38.54 5.10
CA TYR A 111 8.69 38.70 5.54
C TYR A 111 9.19 40.17 5.39
N VAL A 112 8.92 40.76 4.23
CA VAL A 112 9.28 42.18 3.96
C VAL A 112 8.53 43.13 4.89
N ILE A 113 7.24 42.89 5.13
CA ILE A 113 6.40 43.72 6.03
C ILE A 113 6.93 43.62 7.47
N VAL A 114 7.16 42.41 7.96
CA VAL A 114 7.70 42.17 9.32
C VAL A 114 9.06 42.86 9.47
N PHE A 115 9.96 42.68 8.51
CA PHE A 115 11.29 43.31 8.54
C PHE A 115 11.21 44.84 8.50
N LYS A 116 10.34 45.41 7.66
CA LYS A 116 10.23 46.88 7.45
C LYS A 116 9.52 47.58 8.60
N PHE A 117 8.43 46.99 9.13
CA PHE A 117 7.57 47.66 10.13
C PHE A 117 7.91 47.26 11.56
N PHE A 118 8.55 46.11 11.78
CA PHE A 118 8.87 45.59 13.11
C PHE A 118 10.37 45.52 13.38
N ARG A 119 11.17 46.31 12.70
CA ARG A 119 12.63 46.33 12.83
C ARG A 119 13.10 46.42 14.29
N ASN A 120 12.43 47.24 15.10
CA ASN A 120 12.78 47.43 16.53
C ASN A 120 12.36 46.25 17.43
N TYR A 121 11.41 45.42 16.96
CA TYR A 121 10.92 44.24 17.70
C TYR A 121 11.39 42.92 17.05
N PHE A 122 12.16 42.99 16.00
CA PHE A 122 12.59 41.83 15.23
C PHE A 122 13.34 40.82 16.09
N SER A 123 14.23 41.27 17.00
CA SER A 123 14.96 40.39 17.91
C SER A 123 14.04 39.64 18.87
N HIS A 124 13.03 40.30 19.43
CA HIS A 124 12.06 39.67 20.33
C HIS A 124 11.18 38.67 19.56
N PHE A 125 10.72 39.04 18.38
CA PHE A 125 9.96 38.16 17.51
C PHE A 125 10.77 36.92 17.11
N TYR A 126 12.04 37.09 16.74
CA TYR A 126 12.94 35.98 16.41
C TYR A 126 13.13 35.02 17.60
N VAL A 127 13.34 35.55 18.81
CA VAL A 127 13.48 34.74 20.04
C VAL A 127 12.21 33.93 20.29
N VAL A 128 11.02 34.54 20.15
CA VAL A 128 9.75 33.81 20.32
C VAL A 128 9.62 32.69 19.30
N CYS A 129 9.93 32.95 18.03
CA CYS A 129 9.89 31.94 16.98
C CYS A 129 10.92 30.82 17.21
N ALA A 130 12.12 31.14 17.69
CA ALA A 130 13.14 30.16 18.03
C ALA A 130 12.70 29.25 19.20
N VAL A 131 12.07 29.83 20.23
CA VAL A 131 11.49 29.05 21.34
C VAL A 131 10.36 28.14 20.85
N LEU A 132 9.46 28.64 20.01
CA LEU A 132 8.39 27.81 19.42
C LEU A 132 8.97 26.68 18.56
N SER A 133 9.99 26.95 17.74
CA SER A 133 10.68 25.92 16.96
C SER A 133 11.36 24.87 17.84
N LEU A 134 11.95 25.30 18.95
CA LEU A 134 12.53 24.38 19.95
C LEU A 134 11.45 23.48 20.56
N LEU A 135 10.28 24.03 20.91
CA LEU A 135 9.16 23.23 21.44
C LEU A 135 8.66 22.21 20.40
N VAL A 136 8.57 22.62 19.12
CA VAL A 136 8.22 21.69 18.02
C VAL A 136 9.30 20.63 17.84
N ALA A 137 10.58 20.99 17.92
CA ALA A 137 11.68 20.02 17.83
C ALA A 137 11.61 18.99 18.97
N ILE A 138 11.33 19.43 20.20
CA ILE A 138 11.13 18.55 21.35
C ILE A 138 9.93 17.62 21.12
N HIS A 139 8.83 18.13 20.56
CA HIS A 139 7.67 17.32 20.21
C HIS A 139 8.04 16.23 19.19
N ILE A 140 8.78 16.57 18.13
CA ILE A 140 9.26 15.62 17.11
C ILE A 140 10.15 14.53 17.75
N VAL A 141 11.11 14.94 18.57
CA VAL A 141 12.05 13.99 19.23
C VAL A 141 11.32 13.01 20.13
N LYS A 142 10.32 13.48 20.88
CA LYS A 142 9.52 12.64 21.80
C LYS A 142 8.56 11.66 21.13
N ASN A 143 8.27 11.85 19.85
CA ASN A 143 7.34 10.96 19.13
C ASN A 143 8.08 9.70 18.66
N ASP A 144 7.93 8.59 19.37
CA ASP A 144 8.60 7.32 19.07
C ASP A 144 8.11 6.66 17.78
N ASN A 145 6.97 7.07 17.26
CA ASN A 145 6.39 6.52 16.01
C ASN A 145 7.01 7.12 14.74
N ILE A 146 7.89 8.11 14.84
CA ILE A 146 8.54 8.74 13.68
C ILE A 146 9.94 8.16 13.50
N ASN A 147 10.24 7.67 12.30
CA ASN A 147 11.57 7.19 11.92
C ASN A 147 12.64 8.27 12.21
N PRO A 148 13.78 7.91 12.84
CA PRO A 148 14.83 8.87 13.20
C PRO A 148 15.35 9.74 12.06
N ALA A 149 15.44 9.20 10.84
CA ALA A 149 15.86 9.95 9.66
C ALA A 149 14.85 11.05 9.30
N VAL A 150 13.54 10.78 9.42
CA VAL A 150 12.48 11.78 9.23
C VAL A 150 12.55 12.86 10.30
N LYS A 151 12.84 12.49 11.58
CA LYS A 151 13.04 13.48 12.67
C LYS A 151 14.17 14.45 12.33
N ILE A 152 15.32 13.94 11.89
CA ILE A 152 16.48 14.76 11.51
C ILE A 152 16.12 15.67 10.33
N ALA A 153 15.47 15.13 9.31
CA ALA A 153 15.09 15.87 8.11
C ALA A 153 14.14 17.04 8.44
N TRP A 154 13.30 16.95 9.47
CA TRP A 154 12.45 18.03 9.95
C TRP A 154 13.14 19.01 10.91
N ILE A 155 14.03 18.51 11.76
CA ILE A 155 14.74 19.34 12.74
C ILE A 155 15.68 20.34 12.07
N ILE A 156 16.36 19.95 10.97
CA ILE A 156 17.28 20.84 10.23
C ILE A 156 16.56 22.11 9.72
N PRO A 157 15.45 22.02 8.96
CA PRO A 157 14.70 23.21 8.55
C PRO A 157 14.17 24.05 9.72
N LEU A 158 13.79 23.42 10.84
CA LEU A 158 13.33 24.12 12.04
C LEU A 158 14.39 25.06 12.62
N PHE A 159 15.66 24.65 12.64
CA PHE A 159 16.74 25.48 13.16
C PHE A 159 17.28 26.48 12.14
N ILE A 160 17.27 26.15 10.84
CA ILE A 160 17.70 27.06 9.78
C ILE A 160 16.65 28.18 9.55
N LEU A 161 15.36 27.83 9.63
CA LEU A 161 14.23 28.74 9.36
C LEU A 161 13.24 28.71 10.51
N PRO A 162 13.60 29.25 11.69
CA PRO A 162 12.79 29.10 12.91
C PRO A 162 11.37 29.68 12.81
N ILE A 163 11.13 30.62 11.89
CA ILE A 163 9.80 31.18 11.65
C ILE A 163 8.94 30.25 10.78
N PHE A 164 9.54 29.69 9.71
CA PHE A 164 8.79 28.94 8.68
C PHE A 164 8.87 27.43 8.89
N GLY A 165 9.98 26.91 9.42
CA GLY A 165 10.16 25.48 9.64
C GLY A 165 9.10 24.89 10.56
N GLY A 166 8.76 25.58 11.67
CA GLY A 166 7.69 25.18 12.57
C GLY A 166 6.31 25.19 11.91
N LEU A 167 6.02 26.21 11.10
CA LEU A 167 4.75 26.32 10.37
C LEU A 167 4.64 25.22 9.32
N ILE A 168 5.70 24.97 8.55
CA ILE A 168 5.75 23.91 7.53
C ILE A 168 5.55 22.55 8.19
N TYR A 169 6.20 22.28 9.33
CA TYR A 169 6.00 21.04 10.07
C TYR A 169 4.56 20.88 10.55
N LEU A 170 3.94 21.93 11.08
CA LEU A 170 2.53 21.88 11.55
C LEU A 170 1.54 21.58 10.42
N ILE A 171 1.87 21.97 9.19
CA ILE A 171 1.03 21.74 8.00
C ILE A 171 1.30 20.37 7.37
N PHE A 172 2.58 19.96 7.28
CA PHE A 172 2.99 18.79 6.48
C PHE A 172 3.62 17.66 7.30
N GLY A 173 4.03 17.92 8.55
CA GLY A 173 4.88 16.99 9.30
C GLY A 173 4.15 15.80 9.92
N GLU A 174 2.86 15.91 10.22
CA GLU A 174 2.12 14.83 10.88
C GLU A 174 0.70 14.73 10.35
N VAL A 175 0.27 13.51 10.03
CA VAL A 175 -1.12 13.24 9.65
C VAL A 175 -1.98 13.14 10.90
N ARG A 176 -2.85 14.12 11.11
CA ARG A 176 -3.78 14.13 12.25
C ARG A 176 -5.15 13.61 11.85
N HIS A 177 -5.55 12.51 12.45
CA HIS A 177 -6.88 11.95 12.28
C HIS A 177 -7.87 12.57 13.28
N SER A 178 -9.03 12.99 12.78
CA SER A 178 -10.13 13.42 13.64
C SER A 178 -10.68 12.24 14.44
N LYS A 179 -11.30 12.52 15.61
CA LYS A 179 -11.97 11.48 16.42
C LYS A 179 -13.01 10.70 15.62
N ARG A 180 -13.66 11.34 14.65
CA ARG A 180 -14.65 10.71 13.77
C ARG A 180 -13.99 9.71 12.81
N GLU A 181 -12.87 10.08 12.21
CA GLU A 181 -12.12 9.21 11.31
C GLU A 181 -11.57 7.98 12.03
N LYS A 182 -11.05 8.16 13.25
CA LYS A 182 -10.63 7.03 14.08
C LYS A 182 -11.77 6.04 14.29
N ARG A 183 -12.98 6.51 14.67
CA ARG A 183 -14.16 5.66 14.83
C ARG A 183 -14.60 4.96 13.54
N ILE A 184 -14.44 5.62 12.38
CA ILE A 184 -14.75 5.01 11.08
C ILE A 184 -13.76 3.87 10.82
N ASN A 185 -12.48 4.15 10.96
CA ASN A 185 -11.43 3.16 10.74
C ASN A 185 -11.55 1.98 11.72
N GLU A 186 -11.87 2.23 12.99
CA GLU A 186 -12.14 1.18 13.98
C GLU A 186 -13.28 0.26 13.54
N ARG A 187 -14.42 0.80 13.08
CA ARG A 187 -15.54 0.00 12.59
C ARG A 187 -15.21 -0.79 11.32
N ILE A 188 -14.48 -0.17 10.37
CA ILE A 188 -14.02 -0.86 9.17
C ILE A 188 -13.08 -1.99 9.56
N HIS A 189 -12.17 -1.74 10.51
CA HIS A 189 -11.24 -2.74 11.03
C HIS A 189 -11.99 -3.91 11.72
N GLU A 190 -12.98 -3.65 12.56
CA GLU A 190 -13.81 -4.69 13.17
C GLU A 190 -14.53 -5.55 12.13
N LYS A 191 -15.05 -4.91 11.07
CA LYS A 191 -15.70 -5.58 9.95
C LYS A 191 -14.73 -6.43 9.14
N PHE A 192 -13.56 -5.89 8.86
CA PHE A 192 -12.44 -6.58 8.25
C PHE A 192 -12.05 -7.83 9.04
N MET A 193 -11.81 -7.70 10.34
CA MET A 193 -11.40 -8.83 11.20
C MET A 193 -12.47 -9.92 11.25
N ARG A 194 -13.75 -9.55 11.29
CA ARG A 194 -14.86 -10.54 11.21
C ARG A 194 -14.86 -11.28 9.88
N ALA A 195 -14.68 -10.57 8.77
CA ALA A 195 -14.69 -11.17 7.43
C ALA A 195 -13.50 -12.13 7.22
N ILE A 196 -12.33 -11.79 7.74
CA ILE A 196 -11.14 -12.66 7.69
C ILE A 196 -11.31 -13.90 8.57
N ALA A 197 -11.87 -13.78 9.78
CA ALA A 197 -11.96 -14.87 10.75
C ALA A 197 -12.86 -16.04 10.31
N VAL A 198 -13.75 -15.83 9.35
CA VAL A 198 -14.70 -16.86 8.91
C VAL A 198 -14.08 -17.91 7.99
N ARG A 199 -12.97 -17.59 7.33
CA ARG A 199 -12.36 -18.49 6.33
C ARG A 199 -11.25 -19.37 6.92
N PRO A 200 -11.16 -20.64 6.48
CA PRO A 200 -10.05 -21.50 6.87
C PRO A 200 -8.72 -20.91 6.44
N THR A 201 -7.72 -21.03 7.29
CA THR A 201 -6.36 -20.55 7.05
C THR A 201 -5.37 -21.71 7.07
N ALA A 202 -4.21 -21.52 6.46
CA ALA A 202 -3.18 -22.56 6.36
C ALA A 202 -2.07 -22.43 7.42
N ASP A 203 -2.28 -21.63 8.48
CA ASP A 203 -1.26 -21.38 9.52
C ASP A 203 -0.65 -22.65 10.12
N ALA A 204 -1.50 -23.63 10.46
CA ALA A 204 -1.05 -24.89 11.05
C ALA A 204 -0.25 -25.76 10.06
N ALA A 205 -0.69 -25.80 8.80
CA ALA A 205 0.01 -26.54 7.75
C ALA A 205 1.38 -25.92 7.45
N LEU A 206 1.46 -24.59 7.33
CA LEU A 206 2.73 -23.89 7.15
C LEU A 206 3.67 -24.12 8.33
N LYS A 207 3.18 -24.04 9.56
CA LYS A 207 3.98 -24.28 10.78
C LYS A 207 4.52 -25.70 10.85
N SER A 208 3.75 -26.68 10.37
CA SER A 208 4.18 -28.09 10.31
C SER A 208 5.25 -28.31 9.23
N LEU A 209 5.17 -27.57 8.10
CA LEU A 209 6.13 -27.69 7.02
C LEU A 209 7.44 -26.96 7.33
N ASP A 210 7.35 -25.68 7.74
CA ASP A 210 8.50 -24.85 8.08
C ASP A 210 8.14 -23.87 9.21
N PRO A 211 8.58 -24.14 10.45
CA PRO A 211 8.36 -23.23 11.58
C PRO A 211 8.95 -21.84 11.38
N ALA A 212 10.04 -21.70 10.61
CA ALA A 212 10.67 -20.41 10.36
C ALA A 212 9.85 -19.55 9.39
N ALA A 213 9.32 -20.15 8.31
CA ALA A 213 8.38 -19.49 7.41
C ALA A 213 7.08 -19.10 8.14
N ALA A 214 6.59 -19.97 9.04
CA ALA A 214 5.40 -19.68 9.83
C ALA A 214 5.57 -18.47 10.76
N VAL A 215 6.76 -18.21 11.30
CA VAL A 215 7.03 -17.01 12.10
C VAL A 215 6.91 -15.73 11.27
N GLN A 216 7.40 -15.73 10.03
CA GLN A 216 7.23 -14.59 9.12
C GLN A 216 5.76 -14.38 8.74
N SER A 217 5.07 -15.45 8.37
CA SER A 217 3.63 -15.42 8.10
C SER A 217 2.81 -14.92 9.31
N GLN A 218 3.19 -15.35 10.52
CA GLN A 218 2.54 -14.89 11.76
C GLN A 218 2.74 -13.38 11.99
N TYR A 219 3.93 -12.84 11.66
CA TYR A 219 4.14 -11.39 11.69
C TYR A 219 3.17 -10.68 10.75
N ILE A 220 3.08 -11.10 9.48
CA ILE A 220 2.15 -10.50 8.50
C ILE A 220 0.70 -10.57 9.02
N LYS A 221 0.31 -11.72 9.59
CA LYS A 221 -1.02 -11.90 10.17
C LYS A 221 -1.29 -10.97 11.34
N ASN A 222 -0.31 -10.77 12.22
CA ASN A 222 -0.46 -9.93 13.41
C ASN A 222 -0.45 -8.43 13.05
N ALA A 223 0.43 -8.02 12.12
CA ALA A 223 0.61 -6.64 11.73
C ALA A 223 -0.45 -6.16 10.73
N ALA A 224 -0.71 -6.94 9.67
CA ALA A 224 -1.66 -6.57 8.61
C ALA A 224 -3.05 -7.24 8.75
N GLY A 225 -3.25 -8.14 9.71
CA GLY A 225 -4.50 -8.90 9.86
C GLY A 225 -4.77 -9.93 8.76
N MET A 226 -3.82 -10.18 7.86
CA MET A 226 -3.99 -11.02 6.68
C MET A 226 -3.46 -12.44 6.91
N PRO A 227 -4.29 -13.50 6.80
CA PRO A 227 -3.85 -14.88 6.99
C PRO A 227 -3.22 -15.47 5.74
N VAL A 228 -2.53 -16.61 5.92
CA VAL A 228 -1.95 -17.41 4.85
C VAL A 228 -2.93 -18.46 4.33
N TYR A 229 -2.89 -18.73 3.03
CA TYR A 229 -3.71 -19.72 2.34
C TYR A 229 -2.85 -20.72 1.56
N ALA A 230 -3.29 -21.98 1.50
CA ALA A 230 -2.65 -23.03 0.71
C ALA A 230 -3.34 -23.26 -0.65
N SER A 231 -4.67 -23.03 -0.72
CA SER A 231 -5.49 -23.29 -1.93
C SER A 231 -5.51 -22.09 -2.87
N THR A 232 -4.32 -21.66 -3.32
CA THR A 232 -4.20 -20.48 -4.19
C THR A 232 -3.19 -20.74 -5.29
N SER A 233 -3.68 -20.92 -6.51
CA SER A 233 -2.82 -20.99 -7.70
C SER A 233 -2.29 -19.59 -8.05
N VAL A 234 -1.02 -19.51 -8.40
CA VAL A 234 -0.36 -18.26 -8.76
C VAL A 234 0.28 -18.38 -10.14
N LYS A 235 0.03 -17.38 -10.99
CA LYS A 235 0.75 -17.20 -12.26
C LYS A 235 1.54 -15.90 -12.19
N TYR A 236 2.84 -15.98 -12.42
CA TYR A 236 3.73 -14.83 -12.51
C TYR A 236 3.77 -14.26 -13.93
N TYR A 237 3.95 -12.96 -14.02
CA TYR A 237 4.14 -12.22 -15.28
C TYR A 237 5.41 -11.39 -15.19
N ALA A 238 6.34 -11.66 -16.07
CA ALA A 238 7.60 -10.93 -16.21
C ALA A 238 7.42 -9.57 -16.91
N PHE A 239 6.33 -9.40 -17.68
CA PHE A 239 5.99 -8.19 -18.42
C PHE A 239 4.49 -7.90 -18.38
N GLY A 240 4.15 -6.63 -18.56
CA GLY A 240 2.75 -6.19 -18.51
C GLY A 240 1.90 -6.60 -19.68
N GLU A 241 2.49 -6.89 -20.85
CA GLU A 241 1.79 -7.33 -22.05
C GLU A 241 1.05 -8.65 -21.79
N GLU A 242 1.72 -9.61 -21.16
CA GLU A 242 1.14 -10.93 -20.85
C GLU A 242 0.04 -10.80 -19.79
N MET A 243 0.30 -10.02 -18.73
CA MET A 243 -0.70 -9.75 -17.69
C MET A 243 -1.94 -9.08 -18.28
N PHE A 244 -1.77 -8.11 -19.18
CA PHE A 244 -2.86 -7.39 -19.80
C PHE A 244 -3.76 -8.31 -20.64
N ALA A 245 -3.16 -9.23 -21.42
CA ALA A 245 -3.90 -10.20 -22.21
C ALA A 245 -4.77 -11.11 -21.33
N ASP A 246 -4.19 -11.67 -20.26
CA ASP A 246 -4.92 -12.53 -19.33
C ASP A 246 -5.96 -11.74 -18.52
N MET A 247 -5.66 -10.51 -18.12
CA MET A 247 -6.62 -9.65 -17.42
C MET A 247 -7.85 -9.37 -18.28
N CYS A 248 -7.68 -9.06 -19.56
CA CYS A 248 -8.81 -8.90 -20.48
C CYS A 248 -9.64 -10.19 -20.58
N ALA A 249 -8.97 -11.34 -20.71
CA ALA A 249 -9.65 -12.64 -20.83
C ALA A 249 -10.42 -13.01 -19.54
N GLU A 250 -9.90 -12.71 -18.36
CA GLU A 250 -10.60 -12.99 -17.09
C GLU A 250 -11.74 -11.99 -16.85
N LEU A 251 -11.58 -10.70 -17.18
CA LEU A 251 -12.65 -9.69 -17.08
C LEU A 251 -13.85 -10.04 -17.94
N GLU A 252 -13.62 -10.64 -19.13
CA GLU A 252 -14.70 -11.13 -20.00
C GLU A 252 -15.56 -12.23 -19.36
N LYS A 253 -15.01 -13.00 -18.42
CA LYS A 253 -15.70 -14.09 -17.73
C LYS A 253 -16.52 -13.61 -16.53
N ALA A 254 -16.33 -12.37 -16.08
CA ALA A 254 -16.98 -11.83 -14.89
C ALA A 254 -18.51 -11.95 -14.93
N GLN A 255 -19.12 -12.44 -13.86
CA GLN A 255 -20.56 -12.67 -13.75
C GLN A 255 -21.22 -11.86 -12.62
N SER A 256 -20.51 -11.63 -11.52
CA SER A 256 -21.08 -11.02 -10.31
C SER A 256 -20.50 -9.64 -10.03
N PHE A 257 -19.18 -9.52 -9.95
CA PHE A 257 -18.54 -8.24 -9.66
C PHE A 257 -17.11 -8.13 -10.19
N ILE A 258 -16.69 -6.89 -10.42
CA ILE A 258 -15.32 -6.51 -10.76
C ILE A 258 -14.92 -5.36 -9.86
N PHE A 259 -13.83 -5.52 -9.08
CA PHE A 259 -13.22 -4.47 -8.29
C PHE A 259 -11.84 -4.13 -8.82
N MET A 260 -11.59 -2.88 -9.12
CA MET A 260 -10.29 -2.41 -9.59
C MET A 260 -9.83 -1.18 -8.84
N GLU A 261 -8.56 -1.17 -8.45
CA GLU A 261 -7.89 -0.12 -7.69
C GLU A 261 -6.50 0.10 -8.27
N TYR A 262 -6.23 1.33 -8.75
CA TYR A 262 -4.98 1.65 -9.44
C TYR A 262 -4.48 3.06 -9.12
N PHE A 263 -3.15 3.21 -9.00
CA PHE A 263 -2.54 4.50 -8.77
C PHE A 263 -2.58 5.40 -10.01
N ILE A 264 -2.17 4.84 -11.18
CA ILE A 264 -2.15 5.57 -12.45
C ILE A 264 -3.14 4.93 -13.42
N ILE A 265 -3.96 5.79 -14.04
CA ILE A 265 -4.74 5.49 -15.23
C ILE A 265 -4.45 6.56 -16.29
N GLN A 266 -4.25 6.13 -17.53
CA GLN A 266 -4.02 7.04 -18.65
C GLN A 266 -4.75 6.51 -19.90
N SER A 267 -5.46 7.38 -20.61
CA SER A 267 -6.09 7.02 -21.89
C SER A 267 -5.04 6.55 -22.89
N GLY A 268 -5.30 5.42 -23.50
CA GLY A 268 -4.44 4.71 -24.44
C GLY A 268 -4.97 3.32 -24.70
N LYS A 269 -4.23 2.49 -25.41
CA LYS A 269 -4.66 1.14 -25.80
C LYS A 269 -5.06 0.29 -24.60
N MET A 270 -4.21 0.26 -23.55
CA MET A 270 -4.45 -0.56 -22.36
C MET A 270 -5.74 -0.14 -21.66
N TRP A 271 -5.81 1.12 -21.21
CA TRP A 271 -6.95 1.59 -20.44
C TRP A 271 -8.26 1.61 -21.24
N ASP A 272 -8.21 2.03 -22.50
CA ASP A 272 -9.40 2.16 -23.34
C ASP A 272 -10.02 0.78 -23.65
N THR A 273 -9.18 -0.26 -23.85
CA THR A 273 -9.65 -1.64 -24.00
C THR A 273 -10.32 -2.16 -22.71
N LEU A 274 -9.69 -1.94 -21.57
CA LEU A 274 -10.28 -2.34 -20.28
C LEU A 274 -11.58 -1.60 -20.01
N LEU A 275 -11.65 -0.30 -20.31
CA LEU A 275 -12.85 0.50 -20.12
C LEU A 275 -14.02 0.02 -21.00
N GLU A 276 -13.77 -0.41 -22.23
CA GLU A 276 -14.79 -1.01 -23.09
C GLU A 276 -15.38 -2.27 -22.45
N ILE A 277 -14.53 -3.16 -21.90
CA ILE A 277 -14.97 -4.39 -21.21
C ILE A 277 -15.78 -4.03 -19.95
N LEU A 278 -15.23 -3.15 -19.08
CA LEU A 278 -15.88 -2.75 -17.82
C LEU A 278 -17.25 -2.12 -18.06
N ALA A 279 -17.35 -1.21 -19.05
CA ALA A 279 -18.62 -0.57 -19.39
C ALA A 279 -19.64 -1.56 -19.94
N ARG A 280 -19.22 -2.57 -20.69
CA ARG A 280 -20.09 -3.63 -21.17
C ARG A 280 -20.56 -4.51 -20.02
N LYS A 281 -19.66 -4.97 -19.14
CA LYS A 281 -19.97 -5.76 -17.95
C LYS A 281 -20.92 -5.03 -17.00
N ALA A 282 -20.74 -3.72 -16.79
CA ALA A 282 -21.67 -2.91 -16.01
C ALA A 282 -23.09 -2.88 -16.62
N ARG A 283 -23.21 -2.81 -17.96
CA ARG A 283 -24.52 -2.91 -18.65
C ARG A 283 -25.15 -4.30 -18.55
N GLU A 284 -24.33 -5.34 -18.46
CA GLU A 284 -24.78 -6.74 -18.24
C GLU A 284 -25.25 -6.98 -16.79
N GLY A 285 -25.07 -5.99 -15.89
CA GLY A 285 -25.52 -6.06 -14.49
C GLY A 285 -24.44 -6.46 -13.48
N VAL A 286 -23.20 -6.64 -13.93
CA VAL A 286 -22.04 -6.90 -13.04
C VAL A 286 -21.77 -5.67 -12.18
N ASP A 287 -21.52 -5.86 -10.87
CA ASP A 287 -21.15 -4.77 -9.94
C ASP A 287 -19.71 -4.31 -10.19
N VAL A 288 -19.53 -3.34 -11.10
CA VAL A 288 -18.21 -2.81 -11.45
C VAL A 288 -17.88 -1.62 -10.54
N ARG A 289 -16.82 -1.77 -9.72
CA ARG A 289 -16.29 -0.71 -8.85
C ARG A 289 -14.86 -0.39 -9.24
N PHE A 290 -14.60 0.88 -9.46
CA PHE A 290 -13.29 1.37 -9.86
C PHE A 290 -12.81 2.49 -8.95
N MET A 291 -11.59 2.36 -8.42
CA MET A 291 -10.93 3.39 -7.63
C MET A 291 -9.58 3.75 -8.27
N TYR A 292 -9.26 5.03 -8.33
CA TYR A 292 -7.95 5.50 -8.77
C TYR A 292 -7.45 6.64 -7.90
N ASP A 293 -6.13 6.76 -7.76
CA ASP A 293 -5.54 7.87 -7.02
C ASP A 293 -5.60 9.17 -7.84
N ASP A 294 -6.12 10.24 -7.23
CA ASP A 294 -6.34 11.51 -7.92
C ASP A 294 -5.02 12.21 -8.32
N VAL A 295 -3.97 12.07 -7.50
CA VAL A 295 -2.65 12.65 -7.79
C VAL A 295 -1.86 11.77 -8.77
N GLY A 296 -1.92 10.44 -8.61
CA GLY A 296 -1.26 9.51 -9.53
C GLY A 296 -1.77 9.63 -10.96
N SER A 297 -3.07 9.95 -11.12
CA SER A 297 -3.71 10.12 -12.42
C SER A 297 -3.86 11.60 -12.84
N LEU A 298 -3.27 12.53 -12.06
CA LEU A 298 -3.36 13.96 -12.33
C LEU A 298 -2.77 14.30 -13.71
N PHE A 299 -3.51 15.05 -14.50
CA PHE A 299 -3.18 15.42 -15.89
C PHE A 299 -3.17 14.26 -16.91
N LEU A 300 -3.38 13.03 -16.48
CA LEU A 300 -3.44 11.85 -17.36
C LEU A 300 -4.87 11.52 -17.81
N VAL A 301 -5.85 11.95 -17.01
CA VAL A 301 -7.28 11.82 -17.33
C VAL A 301 -7.98 13.18 -17.30
N PRO A 302 -9.13 13.35 -17.98
CA PRO A 302 -9.91 14.58 -17.94
C PRO A 302 -10.42 14.91 -16.54
N GLY A 303 -10.61 16.20 -16.23
CA GLY A 303 -11.28 16.63 -15.00
C GLY A 303 -12.65 15.99 -14.84
N LYS A 304 -13.05 15.66 -13.60
CA LYS A 304 -14.30 14.95 -13.27
C LYS A 304 -14.45 13.56 -13.91
N TYR A 305 -13.32 12.88 -14.14
CA TYR A 305 -13.31 11.59 -14.82
C TYR A 305 -14.13 10.52 -14.09
N SER A 306 -14.12 10.51 -12.75
CA SER A 306 -14.97 9.61 -11.97
C SER A 306 -16.47 9.78 -12.25
N GLU A 307 -16.93 11.00 -12.56
CA GLU A 307 -18.33 11.26 -12.93
C GLU A 307 -18.63 10.71 -14.32
N LYS A 308 -17.68 10.83 -15.26
CA LYS A 308 -17.80 10.23 -16.60
C LYS A 308 -17.92 8.70 -16.51
N LEU A 309 -17.11 8.04 -15.69
CA LEU A 309 -17.20 6.58 -15.51
C LEU A 309 -18.55 6.15 -14.93
N LYS A 310 -19.14 6.94 -14.04
CA LYS A 310 -20.49 6.68 -13.50
C LYS A 310 -21.58 6.72 -14.57
N THR A 311 -21.44 7.54 -15.62
CA THR A 311 -22.41 7.55 -16.73
C THR A 311 -22.36 6.27 -17.57
N LEU A 312 -21.27 5.51 -17.49
CA LEU A 312 -21.11 4.19 -18.11
C LEU A 312 -21.62 3.02 -17.25
N GLY A 313 -22.20 3.32 -16.07
CA GLY A 313 -22.65 2.32 -15.10
C GLY A 313 -21.57 1.84 -14.14
N ILE A 314 -20.34 2.36 -14.21
CA ILE A 314 -19.21 2.00 -13.36
C ILE A 314 -19.25 2.84 -12.10
N LYS A 315 -19.36 2.22 -10.92
CA LYS A 315 -19.20 2.92 -9.63
C LYS A 315 -17.76 3.36 -9.48
N CYS A 316 -17.49 4.68 -9.43
CA CYS A 316 -16.13 5.19 -9.44
C CYS A 316 -15.85 6.18 -8.32
N ILE A 317 -14.66 6.05 -7.70
CA ILE A 317 -14.11 6.96 -6.69
C ILE A 317 -12.72 7.42 -7.15
N ALA A 318 -12.48 8.75 -7.14
CA ALA A 318 -11.13 9.31 -7.17
C ALA A 318 -10.66 9.43 -5.71
N PHE A 319 -9.66 8.61 -5.34
CA PHE A 319 -9.12 8.56 -3.99
C PHE A 319 -8.33 9.82 -3.64
N ASN A 320 -8.51 10.32 -2.43
CA ASN A 320 -7.79 11.45 -1.83
C ASN A 320 -7.62 12.64 -2.78
N LYS A 321 -8.76 13.16 -3.26
CA LYS A 321 -8.82 14.28 -4.23
C LYS A 321 -7.96 15.45 -3.81
N LEU A 322 -7.26 16.03 -4.77
CA LEU A 322 -6.44 17.23 -4.61
C LEU A 322 -7.31 18.48 -4.38
N THR A 323 -7.98 18.55 -3.24
CA THR A 323 -8.80 19.70 -2.85
C THR A 323 -8.06 20.67 -1.92
N ASN A 324 -7.00 20.22 -1.27
CA ASN A 324 -6.20 21.01 -0.35
C ASN A 324 -4.75 20.50 -0.30
N ILE A 325 -3.86 21.18 -0.99
CA ILE A 325 -2.41 20.89 -1.00
C ILE A 325 -1.72 21.22 0.34
N PHE A 326 -2.35 22.02 1.20
CA PHE A 326 -1.86 22.34 2.55
C PHE A 326 -2.34 21.33 3.61
N SER A 327 -2.50 20.07 3.24
CA SER A 327 -2.86 19.00 4.16
C SER A 327 -1.75 17.95 4.19
N SER A 328 -1.33 17.54 5.38
CA SER A 328 -0.40 16.41 5.58
C SER A 328 -0.87 15.11 4.89
N ARG A 329 -2.18 14.96 4.68
CA ARG A 329 -2.78 13.84 3.94
C ARG A 329 -2.44 13.81 2.46
N PHE A 330 -1.91 14.90 1.91
CA PHE A 330 -1.46 14.95 0.51
C PHE A 330 -0.47 13.83 0.20
N ASN A 331 0.37 13.45 1.17
CA ASN A 331 1.38 12.41 1.01
C ASN A 331 0.81 10.97 1.07
N ASN A 332 -0.36 10.76 1.66
CA ASN A 332 -0.96 9.42 1.77
C ASN A 332 -1.66 9.07 0.47
N ARG A 333 -0.96 8.36 -0.41
CA ARG A 333 -1.45 7.97 -1.74
C ARG A 333 -1.80 6.50 -1.77
N ASP A 334 -2.78 6.16 -2.58
CA ASP A 334 -3.13 4.78 -2.86
C ASP A 334 -2.25 4.26 -4.01
N HIS A 335 -1.16 3.59 -3.64
CA HIS A 335 -0.22 3.05 -4.62
C HIS A 335 -0.49 1.58 -4.96
N ARG A 336 -1.57 0.99 -4.46
CA ARG A 336 -1.97 -0.38 -4.75
C ARG A 336 -2.42 -0.53 -6.21
N LYS A 337 -2.25 -1.72 -6.76
CA LYS A 337 -2.77 -2.14 -8.05
C LYS A 337 -3.46 -3.47 -7.82
N ILE A 338 -4.78 -3.43 -7.78
CA ILE A 338 -5.63 -4.56 -7.48
C ILE A 338 -6.71 -4.68 -8.56
N CYS A 339 -6.89 -5.89 -9.09
CA CYS A 339 -8.07 -6.25 -9.85
C CYS A 339 -8.62 -7.55 -9.28
N VAL A 340 -9.88 -7.56 -8.88
CA VAL A 340 -10.58 -8.75 -8.36
C VAL A 340 -11.81 -9.01 -9.22
N ILE A 341 -11.99 -10.26 -9.63
CA ILE A 341 -13.08 -10.72 -10.47
C ILE A 341 -13.80 -11.86 -9.75
N ASP A 342 -15.08 -11.65 -9.45
CA ASP A 342 -15.99 -12.60 -8.76
C ASP A 342 -15.43 -13.21 -7.47
N GLY A 343 -14.41 -12.57 -6.85
CA GLY A 343 -13.71 -13.06 -5.67
C GLY A 343 -12.76 -14.23 -5.93
N ASN A 344 -12.80 -14.83 -7.10
CA ASN A 344 -12.07 -16.06 -7.45
C ASN A 344 -10.75 -15.80 -8.15
N VAL A 345 -10.64 -14.68 -8.90
CA VAL A 345 -9.44 -14.28 -9.63
C VAL A 345 -9.00 -12.90 -9.15
N GLY A 346 -7.71 -12.75 -8.85
CA GLY A 346 -7.12 -11.49 -8.40
C GLY A 346 -5.78 -11.20 -9.08
N PHE A 347 -5.55 -9.94 -9.46
CA PHE A 347 -4.27 -9.48 -10.00
C PHE A 347 -3.68 -8.43 -9.06
N THR A 348 -2.36 -8.50 -8.83
CA THR A 348 -1.58 -7.46 -8.15
C THR A 348 -0.15 -7.44 -8.65
N GLY A 349 0.57 -6.33 -8.42
CA GLY A 349 1.95 -6.13 -8.87
C GLY A 349 2.28 -4.67 -9.10
N GLY A 350 3.37 -4.38 -9.84
CA GLY A 350 3.82 -3.02 -10.11
C GLY A 350 3.07 -2.29 -11.23
N ILE A 351 2.34 -3.03 -12.08
CA ILE A 351 1.78 -2.58 -13.36
C ILE A 351 0.58 -1.66 -13.15
N ASN A 352 0.65 -0.41 -13.65
CA ASN A 352 -0.48 0.51 -13.72
C ASN A 352 -1.21 0.40 -15.07
N LEU A 353 -2.29 1.17 -15.25
CA LEU A 353 -3.14 1.13 -16.45
C LEU A 353 -2.75 2.25 -17.43
N ALA A 354 -1.60 2.10 -18.06
CA ALA A 354 -1.08 3.04 -19.07
C ALA A 354 -0.21 2.29 -20.10
N ASP A 355 -0.08 2.85 -21.29
CA ASP A 355 0.52 2.21 -22.45
C ASP A 355 2.03 1.91 -22.31
N GLU A 356 2.73 2.62 -21.45
CA GLU A 356 4.14 2.30 -21.13
C GLU A 356 4.28 0.94 -20.43
N TYR A 357 3.32 0.55 -19.60
CA TYR A 357 3.38 -0.72 -18.87
C TYR A 357 3.16 -1.95 -19.76
N ILE A 358 2.62 -1.76 -20.97
CA ILE A 358 2.48 -2.81 -21.98
C ILE A 358 3.37 -2.55 -23.21
N ASN A 359 4.39 -1.72 -23.05
CA ASN A 359 5.38 -1.38 -24.08
C ASN A 359 4.81 -0.87 -25.43
N GLU A 360 3.56 -0.42 -25.48
CA GLU A 360 2.98 0.31 -26.63
C GLU A 360 3.56 1.73 -26.74
N ARG A 361 4.04 2.28 -25.65
CA ARG A 361 4.81 3.50 -25.54
C ARG A 361 6.10 3.24 -24.78
N ARG A 362 7.24 3.73 -25.28
CA ARG A 362 8.56 3.46 -24.70
C ARG A 362 9.33 4.75 -24.37
N PRO A 363 8.84 5.62 -23.47
CA PRO A 363 9.50 6.90 -23.18
C PRO A 363 10.88 6.73 -22.54
N HIS A 364 11.14 5.58 -21.90
CA HIS A 364 12.38 5.24 -21.19
C HIS A 364 12.95 3.89 -21.65
N GLY A 365 12.81 3.53 -22.95
CA GLY A 365 13.18 2.21 -23.46
C GLY A 365 12.16 1.15 -23.11
N VAL A 366 12.59 -0.10 -22.97
CA VAL A 366 11.73 -1.21 -22.57
C VAL A 366 11.29 -1.00 -21.13
N TRP A 367 9.98 -1.01 -20.88
CA TRP A 367 9.39 -0.93 -19.55
C TRP A 367 9.18 -2.33 -18.99
N LYS A 368 10.00 -2.70 -18.00
CA LYS A 368 9.90 -3.99 -17.33
C LYS A 368 9.21 -3.83 -15.99
N ASP A 369 8.03 -4.43 -15.86
CA ASP A 369 7.27 -4.47 -14.61
C ASP A 369 6.60 -5.83 -14.44
N THR A 370 6.36 -6.23 -13.20
CA THR A 370 5.92 -7.57 -12.85
C THR A 370 4.60 -7.58 -12.13
N ALA A 371 3.86 -8.68 -12.27
CA ALA A 371 2.61 -8.91 -11.56
C ALA A 371 2.41 -10.40 -11.27
N VAL A 372 1.40 -10.70 -10.45
CA VAL A 372 0.88 -12.04 -10.22
C VAL A 372 -0.64 -12.06 -10.42
N MET A 373 -1.13 -13.14 -11.00
CA MET A 373 -2.54 -13.52 -10.98
C MET A 373 -2.72 -14.62 -9.94
N LEU A 374 -3.63 -14.41 -9.02
CA LEU A 374 -4.03 -15.36 -7.99
C LEU A 374 -5.39 -15.97 -8.35
N LYS A 375 -5.56 -17.27 -8.12
CA LYS A 375 -6.87 -17.94 -8.23
C LYS A 375 -7.12 -18.77 -6.98
N GLY A 376 -8.24 -18.50 -6.29
CA GLY A 376 -8.63 -19.19 -5.06
C GLY A 376 -8.57 -18.33 -3.80
N ASP A 377 -8.34 -18.97 -2.66
CA ASP A 377 -8.52 -18.36 -1.32
C ASP A 377 -7.67 -17.10 -1.08
N GLY A 378 -6.46 -17.02 -1.62
CA GLY A 378 -5.58 -15.85 -1.46
C GLY A 378 -6.11 -14.56 -2.09
N VAL A 379 -7.09 -14.66 -3.01
CA VAL A 379 -7.78 -13.49 -3.61
C VAL A 379 -8.59 -12.76 -2.56
N TRP A 380 -9.01 -13.46 -1.49
CA TRP A 380 -9.78 -12.86 -0.41
C TRP A 380 -9.09 -11.66 0.23
N GLY A 381 -7.78 -11.74 0.44
CA GLY A 381 -7.04 -10.60 0.97
C GLY A 381 -7.12 -9.37 0.06
N LEU A 382 -6.95 -9.53 -1.27
CA LEU A 382 -7.10 -8.42 -2.22
C LEU A 382 -8.52 -7.84 -2.23
N THR A 383 -9.53 -8.72 -2.14
CA THR A 383 -10.96 -8.32 -2.06
C THR A 383 -11.22 -7.45 -0.84
N ILE A 384 -10.72 -7.87 0.33
CA ILE A 384 -10.90 -7.12 1.58
C ILE A 384 -10.12 -5.80 1.58
N MET A 385 -8.89 -5.79 1.04
CA MET A 385 -8.11 -4.55 0.87
C MET A 385 -8.89 -3.51 0.07
N PHE A 386 -9.46 -3.91 -1.06
CA PHE A 386 -10.30 -3.04 -1.88
C PHE A 386 -11.52 -2.55 -1.10
N LEU A 387 -12.30 -3.45 -0.51
CA LEU A 387 -13.56 -3.11 0.18
C LEU A 387 -13.35 -2.16 1.35
N THR A 388 -12.29 -2.35 2.13
CA THR A 388 -11.98 -1.49 3.28
C THR A 388 -11.65 -0.06 2.87
N LEU A 389 -10.82 0.13 1.83
CA LEU A 389 -10.48 1.46 1.34
C LEU A 389 -11.66 2.10 0.57
N TRP A 390 -12.40 1.29 -0.17
CA TRP A 390 -13.64 1.71 -0.83
C TRP A 390 -14.63 2.29 0.17
N GLU A 391 -14.93 1.55 1.24
CA GLU A 391 -15.87 1.97 2.29
C GLU A 391 -15.36 3.20 3.05
N ALA A 392 -14.06 3.25 3.40
CA ALA A 392 -13.44 4.42 4.00
C ALA A 392 -13.56 5.67 3.10
N SER A 393 -13.47 5.48 1.78
CA SER A 393 -13.56 6.56 0.79
C SER A 393 -14.98 7.05 0.52
N LEU A 394 -15.99 6.20 0.74
CA LEU A 394 -17.40 6.56 0.66
C LEU A 394 -17.87 7.38 1.86
N CYS A 395 -17.22 7.23 3.02
CA CYS A 395 -17.58 7.96 4.22
C CYS A 395 -17.29 9.46 4.01
N PRO A 396 -18.33 10.30 3.78
CA PRO A 396 -18.09 11.69 3.41
C PRO A 396 -17.35 12.40 4.54
N ASN A 397 -16.24 12.99 4.18
CA ASN A 397 -15.61 14.01 4.98
C ASN A 397 -16.68 15.05 5.26
N ARG A 398 -17.17 15.21 6.53
CA ARG A 398 -17.57 16.52 7.02
C ARG A 398 -18.99 16.77 7.47
N ARG A 399 -19.01 17.25 8.63
CA ARG A 399 -19.79 18.32 9.30
C ARG A 399 -21.32 18.39 9.17
N LYS A 400 -22.01 17.81 8.19
CA LYS A 400 -23.43 18.15 7.95
C LYS A 400 -24.45 17.01 7.94
N GLU A 401 -24.04 15.72 7.95
CA GLU A 401 -25.02 14.63 7.86
C GLU A 401 -24.82 13.58 8.97
N PRO A 402 -25.86 12.93 9.45
CA PRO A 402 -25.71 11.76 10.28
C PRO A 402 -24.90 10.70 9.51
N PHE A 403 -23.95 10.12 10.19
CA PHE A 403 -23.01 9.16 9.66
C PHE A 403 -23.73 7.88 9.18
N TYR A 404 -23.88 7.73 7.87
CA TYR A 404 -24.31 6.49 7.25
C TYR A 404 -23.08 5.72 6.77
N MET A 405 -22.73 4.63 7.43
CA MET A 405 -21.84 3.62 6.87
C MET A 405 -22.70 2.62 6.11
N PRO A 406 -22.37 2.31 4.85
CA PRO A 406 -22.97 1.18 4.18
C PRO A 406 -22.73 -0.08 5.02
N ASP A 407 -23.80 -0.77 5.42
CA ASP A 407 -23.70 -2.05 6.13
C ASP A 407 -23.61 -3.19 5.10
N GLU A 408 -22.57 -3.12 4.27
CA GLU A 408 -22.35 -4.12 3.25
C GLU A 408 -21.66 -5.36 3.86
N ASP A 409 -22.26 -6.51 3.69
CA ASP A 409 -21.65 -7.77 4.08
C ASP A 409 -20.50 -8.12 3.11
N TYR A 410 -19.27 -8.14 3.61
CA TYR A 410 -18.10 -8.49 2.80
C TYR A 410 -18.10 -9.95 2.38
N LEU A 411 -18.72 -10.85 3.14
CA LEU A 411 -18.72 -12.29 2.87
C LEU A 411 -19.39 -12.65 1.54
N LYS A 412 -20.29 -11.82 1.03
CA LYS A 412 -20.90 -12.04 -0.30
C LYS A 412 -19.91 -11.97 -1.46
N PHE A 413 -18.71 -11.39 -1.21
CA PHE A 413 -17.65 -11.27 -2.19
C PHE A 413 -16.50 -12.29 -1.97
N ALA A 414 -16.72 -13.24 -1.07
CA ALA A 414 -15.72 -14.26 -0.77
C ALA A 414 -15.53 -15.22 -1.95
N PRO A 415 -14.32 -15.78 -2.14
CA PRO A 415 -14.05 -16.80 -3.15
C PRO A 415 -15.01 -17.98 -3.02
N THR A 416 -15.54 -18.44 -4.14
CA THR A 416 -16.48 -19.56 -4.23
C THR A 416 -15.89 -20.78 -4.93
N GLU A 417 -14.80 -20.61 -5.67
CA GLU A 417 -14.12 -21.66 -6.41
C GLU A 417 -12.84 -22.09 -5.68
N GLN A 418 -12.51 -23.38 -5.81
CA GLN A 418 -11.27 -23.94 -5.30
C GLN A 418 -10.34 -24.32 -6.45
N PHE A 419 -9.07 -24.04 -6.28
CA PHE A 419 -8.03 -24.34 -7.27
C PHE A 419 -6.98 -25.24 -6.63
N ALA A 420 -6.53 -26.25 -7.40
CA ALA A 420 -5.38 -27.03 -7.01
C ALA A 420 -4.13 -26.14 -7.04
N ALA A 421 -3.38 -26.15 -5.95
CA ALA A 421 -2.20 -25.30 -5.80
C ALA A 421 -1.16 -25.96 -4.90
N GLU A 422 0.10 -25.59 -5.11
CA GLU A 422 1.22 -25.96 -4.27
C GLU A 422 1.79 -24.74 -3.55
N GLY A 423 2.27 -24.95 -2.34
CA GLY A 423 2.84 -23.91 -1.51
C GLY A 423 1.80 -23.05 -0.79
N PHE A 424 2.22 -21.87 -0.38
CA PHE A 424 1.45 -20.95 0.46
C PHE A 424 1.49 -19.53 -0.10
N VAL A 425 0.36 -18.84 -0.01
CA VAL A 425 0.21 -17.46 -0.45
C VAL A 425 -0.41 -16.65 0.68
N GLN A 426 0.15 -15.47 0.91
CA GLN A 426 -0.37 -14.49 1.87
C GLN A 426 -0.32 -13.11 1.23
N THR A 427 -1.48 -12.63 0.79
CA THR A 427 -1.59 -11.24 0.35
C THR A 427 -1.65 -10.33 1.56
N TYR A 428 -0.90 -9.23 1.55
CA TYR A 428 -0.87 -8.30 2.68
C TYR A 428 -0.88 -6.85 2.21
N THR A 429 -1.32 -5.98 3.09
CA THR A 429 -1.34 -4.52 2.87
C THR A 429 -0.39 -3.84 3.83
N ASP A 430 0.13 -2.70 3.38
CA ASP A 430 0.77 -1.70 4.21
C ASP A 430 -0.07 -0.43 4.21
N THR A 431 -0.12 0.30 5.32
CA THR A 431 -0.97 1.48 5.47
C THR A 431 -0.26 2.57 6.27
N PRO A 432 -0.34 3.83 5.85
CA PRO A 432 0.28 4.92 6.60
C PRO A 432 -0.48 5.31 7.88
N LEU A 433 -1.49 4.53 8.30
CA LEU A 433 -2.40 4.91 9.39
C LEU A 433 -2.03 4.35 10.76
N ASP A 434 -1.25 3.27 10.81
CA ASP A 434 -0.94 2.50 12.03
C ASP A 434 0.52 2.60 12.49
N HIS A 435 1.39 3.23 11.70
CA HIS A 435 2.83 3.37 11.95
C HIS A 435 3.62 2.04 11.97
N GLU A 436 3.03 0.96 11.45
CA GLU A 436 3.70 -0.33 11.31
C GLU A 436 4.19 -0.49 9.86
N PRO A 437 5.50 -0.46 9.58
CA PRO A 437 6.03 -0.60 8.22
C PRO A 437 6.07 -2.08 7.82
N VAL A 438 4.90 -2.63 7.50
CA VAL A 438 4.74 -4.08 7.22
C VAL A 438 5.61 -4.52 6.05
N GLY A 439 5.60 -3.74 4.96
CA GLY A 439 6.36 -4.05 3.76
C GLY A 439 7.87 -4.12 4.01
N GLU A 440 8.39 -3.13 4.71
CA GLU A 440 9.80 -3.07 5.09
C GLU A 440 10.20 -4.24 5.98
N THR A 441 9.40 -4.50 7.02
CA THR A 441 9.67 -5.59 7.96
C THR A 441 9.63 -6.96 7.29
N VAL A 442 8.72 -7.18 6.31
CA VAL A 442 8.69 -8.41 5.51
C VAL A 442 10.00 -8.57 4.72
N TYR A 443 10.48 -7.52 4.07
CA TYR A 443 11.75 -7.54 3.31
C TYR A 443 12.96 -7.78 4.23
N MET A 444 13.03 -7.09 5.37
CA MET A 444 14.10 -7.32 6.36
C MET A 444 14.06 -8.74 6.92
N ASN A 445 12.88 -9.30 7.18
CA ASN A 445 12.75 -10.69 7.61
C ASN A 445 13.30 -11.68 6.58
N MET A 446 13.09 -11.44 5.28
CA MET A 446 13.68 -12.26 4.23
C MET A 446 15.21 -12.16 4.23
N LEU A 447 15.78 -10.95 4.35
CA LEU A 447 17.22 -10.72 4.43
C LEU A 447 17.86 -11.42 5.65
N TYR A 448 17.23 -11.35 6.82
CA TYR A 448 17.77 -11.96 8.05
C TYR A 448 17.61 -13.49 8.10
N ARG A 449 16.69 -14.05 7.30
CA ARG A 449 16.44 -15.50 7.26
C ARG A 449 17.16 -16.20 6.12
N ALA A 450 17.61 -15.46 5.12
CA ALA A 450 18.32 -16.01 3.98
C ALA A 450 19.57 -16.77 4.43
N LYS A 451 19.86 -17.88 3.73
CA LYS A 451 21.02 -18.75 3.98
C LYS A 451 21.98 -18.76 2.80
N GLU A 452 21.47 -18.54 1.59
CA GLU A 452 22.23 -18.67 0.34
C GLU A 452 22.21 -17.37 -0.45
N HIS A 453 21.03 -16.88 -0.82
CA HIS A 453 20.90 -15.70 -1.66
C HIS A 453 19.62 -14.90 -1.43
N VAL A 454 19.68 -13.60 -1.77
CA VAL A 454 18.52 -12.71 -1.87
C VAL A 454 18.63 -11.89 -3.14
N TYR A 455 17.62 -11.95 -4.00
CA TYR A 455 17.56 -11.19 -5.24
C TYR A 455 16.41 -10.18 -5.19
N ILE A 456 16.73 -8.93 -5.52
CA ILE A 456 15.84 -7.78 -5.34
C ILE A 456 15.74 -7.01 -6.64
N THR A 457 14.52 -6.76 -7.11
CA THR A 457 14.26 -5.80 -8.20
C THR A 457 13.43 -4.65 -7.65
N THR A 458 13.86 -3.41 -7.86
CA THR A 458 13.14 -2.22 -7.41
C THR A 458 13.47 -1.02 -8.29
N PRO A 459 12.49 -0.13 -8.59
CA PRO A 459 12.76 1.06 -9.40
C PRO A 459 13.52 2.16 -8.64
N TYR A 460 13.42 2.16 -7.31
CA TYR A 460 14.01 3.19 -6.45
C TYR A 460 14.71 2.54 -5.26
N LEU A 461 15.82 3.16 -4.84
CA LEU A 461 16.58 2.73 -3.67
C LEU A 461 16.87 3.97 -2.80
N ILE A 462 15.91 4.30 -1.94
CA ILE A 462 15.95 5.46 -1.04
C ILE A 462 15.51 4.98 0.34
N ILE A 463 16.39 4.21 0.96
CA ILE A 463 16.11 3.41 2.16
C ILE A 463 16.60 4.11 3.43
N ASP A 464 16.04 3.70 4.54
CA ASP A 464 16.48 4.13 5.86
C ASP A 464 17.70 3.35 6.35
N ASN A 465 18.07 3.58 7.60
CA ASN A 465 19.24 2.94 8.20
C ASN A 465 18.98 1.46 8.53
N GLU A 466 17.75 1.09 8.85
CA GLU A 466 17.33 -0.25 9.22
C GLU A 466 17.45 -1.19 8.01
N MET A 467 16.86 -0.82 6.89
CA MET A 467 16.97 -1.58 5.64
C MET A 467 18.42 -1.61 5.10
N LEU A 468 19.13 -0.46 5.16
CA LEU A 468 20.53 -0.42 4.78
C LEU A 468 21.38 -1.37 5.62
N THR A 469 21.12 -1.44 6.92
CA THR A 469 21.83 -2.34 7.85
C THR A 469 21.49 -3.80 7.55
N ALA A 470 20.22 -4.12 7.26
CA ALA A 470 19.81 -5.48 6.90
C ALA A 470 20.53 -5.98 5.63
N LEU A 471 20.54 -5.18 4.56
CA LEU A 471 21.25 -5.49 3.31
C LEU A 471 22.75 -5.72 3.52
N LYS A 472 23.39 -4.81 4.27
CA LYS A 472 24.83 -4.93 4.58
C LYS A 472 25.13 -6.13 5.47
N THR A 473 24.29 -6.44 6.43
CA THR A 473 24.47 -7.58 7.32
C THR A 473 24.36 -8.88 6.54
N ALA A 474 23.33 -9.03 5.71
CA ALA A 474 23.17 -10.22 4.86
C ALA A 474 24.41 -10.44 3.98
N ALA A 475 24.83 -9.41 3.21
CA ALA A 475 25.99 -9.54 2.33
C ALA A 475 27.30 -9.86 3.09
N LYS A 476 27.56 -9.20 4.23
CA LYS A 476 28.74 -9.47 5.07
C LYS A 476 28.69 -10.82 5.76
N SER A 477 27.52 -11.39 5.92
CA SER A 477 27.35 -12.77 6.44
C SER A 477 27.59 -13.85 5.37
N GLY A 478 27.92 -13.46 4.13
CA GLY A 478 28.20 -14.37 3.03
C GLY A 478 26.98 -14.71 2.17
N ILE A 479 25.82 -14.06 2.38
CA ILE A 479 24.64 -14.21 1.53
C ILE A 479 24.87 -13.49 0.21
N ASP A 480 24.55 -14.12 -0.92
CA ASP A 480 24.63 -13.52 -2.24
C ASP A 480 23.47 -12.53 -2.47
N VAL A 481 23.66 -11.28 -2.07
CA VAL A 481 22.66 -10.22 -2.23
C VAL A 481 22.86 -9.52 -3.56
N ARG A 482 21.86 -9.60 -4.46
CA ARG A 482 21.88 -8.95 -5.77
C ARG A 482 20.69 -8.00 -5.92
N MET A 483 20.93 -6.85 -6.54
CA MET A 483 19.90 -5.85 -6.79
C MET A 483 19.89 -5.44 -8.27
N ILE A 484 18.71 -5.46 -8.90
CA ILE A 484 18.47 -4.86 -10.22
C ILE A 484 17.75 -3.54 -10.04
N LEU A 485 18.31 -2.48 -10.63
CA LEU A 485 17.86 -1.09 -10.58
C LEU A 485 17.77 -0.52 -12.01
N PRO A 486 17.03 0.56 -12.26
CA PRO A 486 16.97 1.16 -13.59
C PRO A 486 18.33 1.70 -14.06
N GLY A 487 18.70 1.40 -15.29
CA GLY A 487 19.82 2.06 -15.98
C GLY A 487 19.39 3.38 -16.65
N ILE A 488 18.14 3.45 -17.12
CA ILE A 488 17.54 4.66 -17.71
C ILE A 488 16.49 5.20 -16.73
N PRO A 489 16.65 6.41 -16.16
CA PRO A 489 15.75 6.93 -15.14
C PRO A 489 14.46 7.52 -15.72
N ASP A 490 13.34 7.37 -14.98
CA ASP A 490 12.13 8.16 -15.16
C ASP A 490 12.26 9.58 -14.57
N LYS A 491 12.97 9.70 -13.43
CA LYS A 491 13.22 10.94 -12.68
C LYS A 491 14.68 11.07 -12.32
N LYS A 492 15.35 12.03 -12.93
CA LYS A 492 16.82 12.23 -12.75
C LYS A 492 17.24 12.43 -11.30
N LEU A 493 16.49 13.21 -10.50
CA LEU A 493 16.81 13.48 -9.11
C LEU A 493 16.77 12.20 -8.26
N ILE A 494 15.71 11.40 -8.42
CA ILE A 494 15.52 10.13 -7.73
C ILE A 494 16.61 9.13 -8.12
N PHE A 495 17.00 9.10 -9.37
CA PHE A 495 18.11 8.27 -9.86
C PHE A 495 19.45 8.63 -9.20
N PHE A 496 19.77 9.92 -9.12
CA PHE A 496 20.96 10.36 -8.41
C PHE A 496 20.92 9.99 -6.93
N LEU A 497 19.77 10.16 -6.29
CA LEU A 497 19.60 9.79 -4.90
C LEU A 497 19.75 8.27 -4.69
N THR A 498 19.15 7.44 -5.55
CA THR A 498 19.36 5.98 -5.59
C THR A 498 20.85 5.64 -5.65
N ARG A 499 21.60 6.23 -6.56
CA ARG A 499 23.03 5.99 -6.69
C ARG A 499 23.86 6.43 -5.47
N SER A 500 23.35 7.31 -4.62
CA SER A 500 24.03 7.72 -3.38
C SER A 500 24.21 6.57 -2.39
N TYR A 501 23.42 5.50 -2.49
CA TYR A 501 23.52 4.31 -1.64
C TYR A 501 24.50 3.27 -2.18
N TYR A 502 24.86 3.32 -3.48
CA TYR A 502 25.65 2.29 -4.14
C TYR A 502 26.99 2.03 -3.47
N LYS A 503 27.78 3.07 -3.21
CA LYS A 503 29.09 2.92 -2.60
C LYS A 503 29.05 2.10 -1.31
N THR A 504 28.13 2.47 -0.40
CA THR A 504 28.01 1.81 0.90
C THR A 504 27.58 0.35 0.78
N LEU A 505 26.72 0.02 -0.19
CA LEU A 505 26.25 -1.34 -0.45
C LEU A 505 27.32 -2.19 -1.15
N LEU A 506 28.00 -1.63 -2.16
CA LEU A 506 29.11 -2.29 -2.87
C LEU A 506 30.28 -2.61 -1.92
N GLU A 507 30.65 -1.67 -1.02
CA GLU A 507 31.66 -1.89 0.02
C GLU A 507 31.27 -3.00 1.00
N ALA A 508 29.98 -3.27 1.16
CA ALA A 508 29.48 -4.36 2.00
C ALA A 508 29.40 -5.72 1.28
N GLY A 509 29.57 -5.74 -0.05
CA GLY A 509 29.50 -6.95 -0.87
C GLY A 509 28.18 -7.17 -1.58
N VAL A 510 27.24 -6.22 -1.51
CA VAL A 510 26.02 -6.28 -2.32
C VAL A 510 26.35 -6.06 -3.79
N LYS A 511 25.83 -6.90 -4.69
CA LYS A 511 26.02 -6.77 -6.13
C LYS A 511 24.90 -5.93 -6.74
N ILE A 512 25.23 -4.92 -7.52
CA ILE A 512 24.29 -3.98 -8.11
C ILE A 512 24.36 -4.05 -9.63
N TYR A 513 23.19 -4.20 -10.25
CA TYR A 513 23.01 -4.31 -11.69
C TYR A 513 22.07 -3.22 -12.19
N GLU A 514 22.47 -2.46 -13.22
CA GLU A 514 21.63 -1.46 -13.86
C GLU A 514 21.03 -2.02 -15.16
N TYR A 515 19.70 -2.10 -15.23
CA TYR A 515 18.96 -2.58 -16.40
C TYR A 515 19.13 -1.63 -17.57
N THR A 516 19.78 -2.08 -18.65
CA THR A 516 20.19 -1.24 -19.77
C THR A 516 19.16 -1.10 -20.90
N PRO A 517 18.26 -2.06 -21.17
CA PRO A 517 17.26 -1.93 -22.24
C PRO A 517 16.23 -0.82 -22.00
N GLY A 518 16.06 -0.39 -20.71
CA GLY A 518 15.07 0.60 -20.41
C GLY A 518 14.89 0.88 -18.90
N PHE A 519 13.64 1.03 -18.50
CA PHE A 519 13.25 1.31 -17.11
C PHE A 519 12.67 0.07 -16.46
N VAL A 520 13.32 -0.45 -15.42
CA VAL A 520 12.76 -1.50 -14.57
C VAL A 520 11.89 -0.88 -13.48
N HIS A 521 10.61 -1.28 -13.45
CA HIS A 521 9.64 -0.81 -12.46
C HIS A 521 9.09 -1.95 -11.58
N ALA A 522 9.60 -3.17 -11.74
CA ALA A 522 9.25 -4.32 -10.93
C ALA A 522 9.61 -4.13 -9.45
N LYS A 523 8.82 -4.70 -8.56
CA LYS A 523 9.07 -4.79 -7.13
C LYS A 523 8.93 -6.25 -6.73
N SER A 524 10.06 -6.94 -6.77
CA SER A 524 10.15 -8.35 -6.42
C SER A 524 11.34 -8.63 -5.53
N PHE A 525 11.11 -9.54 -4.58
CA PHE A 525 12.11 -10.09 -3.68
C PHE A 525 12.05 -11.61 -3.74
N THR A 526 13.18 -12.27 -3.86
CA THR A 526 13.27 -13.73 -3.65
C THR A 526 14.38 -14.06 -2.66
N ALA A 527 14.22 -15.16 -1.94
CA ALA A 527 15.24 -15.68 -1.04
C ALA A 527 15.29 -17.19 -1.09
N ASP A 528 16.49 -17.75 -1.28
CA ASP A 528 16.85 -19.17 -1.19
C ASP A 528 15.97 -20.10 -2.05
N GLY A 529 15.36 -19.61 -3.15
CA GLY A 529 14.42 -20.37 -3.97
C GLY A 529 13.15 -20.84 -3.23
N LYS A 530 12.88 -20.30 -2.02
CA LYS A 530 11.77 -20.72 -1.16
C LYS A 530 10.73 -19.62 -0.95
N TYR A 531 11.17 -18.36 -0.92
CA TYR A 531 10.36 -17.20 -0.67
C TYR A 531 10.33 -16.30 -1.88
N ALA A 532 9.16 -15.74 -2.17
CA ALA A 532 9.05 -14.59 -3.08
C ALA A 532 8.02 -13.59 -2.57
N VAL A 533 8.26 -12.32 -2.88
CA VAL A 533 7.29 -11.24 -2.74
C VAL A 533 7.19 -10.52 -4.06
N VAL A 534 5.97 -10.34 -4.55
CA VAL A 534 5.66 -9.52 -5.73
C VAL A 534 4.53 -8.57 -5.36
N GLY A 535 4.72 -7.27 -5.63
CA GLY A 535 3.71 -6.29 -5.22
C GLY A 535 3.98 -4.89 -5.70
N THR A 536 3.50 -3.94 -4.92
CA THR A 536 3.54 -2.51 -5.25
C THR A 536 4.64 -1.76 -4.50
N ILE A 537 5.26 -2.37 -3.47
CA ILE A 537 6.12 -1.74 -2.46
C ILE A 537 7.53 -1.52 -3.01
N ASN A 538 7.88 -0.26 -3.27
CA ASN A 538 9.24 0.12 -3.64
C ASN A 538 10.15 0.20 -2.40
N LEU A 539 11.46 0.18 -2.61
CA LEU A 539 12.45 0.52 -1.58
C LEU A 539 12.68 2.03 -1.53
N ASP A 540 11.63 2.78 -1.18
CA ASP A 540 11.70 4.23 -0.93
C ASP A 540 10.78 4.64 0.24
N TYR A 541 11.09 5.79 0.88
CA TYR A 541 10.34 6.26 2.06
C TYR A 541 8.84 6.46 1.81
N ARG A 542 8.43 6.80 0.58
CA ARG A 542 7.00 7.00 0.29
C ARG A 542 6.27 5.68 0.32
N SER A 543 6.82 4.64 -0.32
CA SER A 543 6.23 3.31 -0.30
C SER A 543 6.28 2.68 1.09
N LEU A 544 7.39 2.83 1.81
CA LEU A 544 7.58 2.16 3.10
C LEU A 544 6.80 2.81 4.26
N TYR A 545 6.43 4.12 4.16
CA TYR A 545 5.86 4.85 5.31
C TYR A 545 4.64 5.71 5.01
N LEU A 546 4.38 6.08 3.74
CA LEU A 546 3.40 7.12 3.42
C LEU A 546 2.26 6.65 2.52
N HIS A 547 2.43 5.55 1.79
CA HIS A 547 1.45 5.06 0.84
C HIS A 547 0.65 3.87 1.39
N TYR A 548 -0.54 3.68 0.83
CA TYR A 548 -1.20 2.38 0.89
C TYR A 548 -0.56 1.49 -0.15
N GLU A 549 -0.05 0.35 0.28
CA GLU A 549 0.66 -0.61 -0.56
C GLU A 549 0.07 -2.01 -0.37
N CYS A 550 0.38 -2.92 -1.29
CA CYS A 550 0.05 -4.34 -1.14
C CYS A 550 1.08 -5.23 -1.84
N ALA A 551 1.18 -6.45 -1.37
CA ALA A 551 1.99 -7.48 -2.02
C ALA A 551 1.44 -8.88 -1.75
N ALA A 552 1.89 -9.84 -2.56
CA ALA A 552 1.71 -11.26 -2.34
C ALA A 552 3.03 -11.86 -1.87
N TRP A 553 3.07 -12.33 -0.64
CA TRP A 553 4.14 -13.17 -0.10
C TRP A 553 3.83 -14.63 -0.46
N MET A 554 4.81 -15.34 -1.00
CA MET A 554 4.71 -16.71 -1.45
C MET A 554 5.81 -17.56 -0.81
N TYR A 555 5.45 -18.76 -0.38
CA TYR A 555 6.39 -19.73 0.21
C TYR A 555 6.18 -21.11 -0.40
N ALA A 556 7.29 -21.74 -0.81
CA ALA A 556 7.32 -23.08 -1.41
C ALA A 556 6.31 -23.27 -2.56
N SER A 557 5.99 -22.18 -3.27
CA SER A 557 5.17 -22.18 -4.49
C SER A 557 6.07 -22.31 -5.72
N PRO A 558 5.66 -23.02 -6.76
CA PRO A 558 6.39 -23.06 -8.04
C PRO A 558 6.70 -21.68 -8.60
N THR A 559 5.83 -20.71 -8.38
CA THR A 559 5.99 -19.31 -8.77
C THR A 559 7.24 -18.64 -8.20
N VAL A 560 7.74 -19.09 -7.05
CA VAL A 560 9.01 -18.57 -6.48
C VAL A 560 10.15 -18.79 -7.47
N THR A 561 10.21 -19.97 -8.09
CA THR A 561 11.19 -20.29 -9.13
C THR A 561 11.02 -19.41 -10.38
N ASP A 562 9.78 -19.11 -10.77
CA ASP A 562 9.51 -18.23 -11.92
C ASP A 562 10.04 -16.80 -11.67
N VAL A 563 9.79 -16.25 -10.47
CA VAL A 563 10.30 -14.92 -10.08
C VAL A 563 11.83 -14.90 -10.05
N GLU A 564 12.46 -15.95 -9.53
CA GLU A 564 13.91 -16.06 -9.46
C GLU A 564 14.55 -16.19 -10.85
N ASN A 565 13.97 -17.04 -11.71
CA ASN A 565 14.42 -17.20 -13.09
C ASN A 565 14.29 -15.90 -13.89
N ASP A 566 13.20 -15.14 -13.70
CA ASP A 566 13.04 -13.83 -14.32
C ASP A 566 14.09 -12.82 -13.85
N PHE A 567 14.43 -12.83 -12.55
CA PHE A 567 15.53 -12.02 -12.04
C PHE A 567 16.85 -12.35 -12.73
N LEU A 568 17.21 -13.63 -12.81
CA LEU A 568 18.46 -14.08 -13.44
C LEU A 568 18.49 -13.79 -14.94
N ALA A 569 17.37 -13.96 -15.63
CA ALA A 569 17.24 -13.59 -17.04
C ALA A 569 17.43 -12.09 -17.24
N THR A 570 16.77 -11.28 -16.41
CA THR A 570 16.87 -9.81 -16.44
C THR A 570 18.29 -9.33 -16.13
N GLN A 571 18.99 -9.99 -15.18
CA GLN A 571 20.37 -9.67 -14.83
C GLN A 571 21.31 -9.78 -16.05
N ASN A 572 21.08 -10.72 -16.96
CA ASN A 572 21.88 -10.87 -18.17
C ASN A 572 21.75 -9.68 -19.14
N GLU A 573 20.70 -8.86 -19.00
CA GLU A 573 20.48 -7.62 -19.77
C GLU A 573 20.97 -6.38 -19.04
N CYS A 574 21.62 -6.54 -17.88
CA CYS A 574 22.08 -5.46 -17.02
C CYS A 574 23.59 -5.20 -17.15
N THR A 575 23.99 -4.00 -16.80
CA THR A 575 25.40 -3.67 -16.55
C THR A 575 25.69 -3.78 -15.06
N GLU A 576 26.69 -4.58 -14.68
CA GLU A 576 27.15 -4.65 -13.29
C GLU A 576 27.89 -3.37 -12.91
N ILE A 577 27.54 -2.82 -11.75
CA ILE A 577 28.18 -1.63 -11.18
C ILE A 577 29.17 -2.09 -10.11
N THR A 578 30.44 -1.82 -10.36
CA THR A 578 31.54 -2.07 -9.42
C THR A 578 31.96 -0.78 -8.71
N LEU A 579 32.73 -0.89 -7.62
CA LEU A 579 33.31 0.29 -6.94
C LEU A 579 34.19 1.11 -7.88
N GLU A 580 34.91 0.46 -8.79
CA GLU A 580 35.76 1.15 -9.78
C GLU A 580 34.91 1.97 -10.75
N THR A 581 33.88 1.34 -11.37
CA THR A 581 32.96 2.03 -12.30
C THR A 581 32.19 3.13 -11.60
N PHE A 582 31.71 2.89 -10.37
CA PHE A 582 31.03 3.92 -9.58
C PHE A 582 31.90 5.14 -9.32
N ASN A 583 33.15 4.97 -8.84
CA ASN A 583 34.06 6.06 -8.53
C ASN A 583 34.49 6.83 -9.79
N ARG A 584 34.61 6.14 -10.95
CA ARG A 584 34.93 6.78 -12.24
C ARG A 584 33.83 7.74 -12.68
N TYR A 585 32.56 7.38 -12.49
CA TYR A 585 31.42 8.18 -12.98
C TYR A 585 30.82 9.11 -11.92
N THR A 586 31.27 9.05 -10.66
CA THR A 586 30.75 9.88 -9.57
C THR A 586 31.88 10.60 -8.85
N PRO A 587 32.32 11.78 -9.37
CA PRO A 587 33.41 12.53 -8.77
C PRO A 587 33.10 12.98 -7.34
N LEU A 588 34.11 13.25 -6.52
CA LEU A 588 33.99 13.55 -5.08
C LEU A 588 32.99 14.68 -4.78
N ILE A 589 32.99 15.75 -5.59
CA ILE A 589 32.03 16.87 -5.43
C ILE A 589 30.59 16.38 -5.56
N GLN A 590 30.33 15.50 -6.52
CA GLN A 590 29.00 14.91 -6.69
C GLN A 590 28.63 13.99 -5.51
N GLN A 591 29.59 13.21 -4.98
CA GLN A 591 29.37 12.38 -3.79
C GLN A 591 28.98 13.24 -2.57
N VAL A 592 29.63 14.38 -2.36
CA VAL A 592 29.29 15.34 -1.29
C VAL A 592 27.88 15.90 -1.48
N PHE A 593 27.53 16.32 -2.70
CA PHE A 593 26.19 16.81 -3.03
C PHE A 593 25.12 15.74 -2.77
N LEU A 594 25.36 14.51 -3.19
CA LEU A 594 24.47 13.37 -2.96
C LEU A 594 24.31 13.07 -1.46
N GLY A 595 25.39 13.18 -0.68
CA GLY A 595 25.37 13.06 0.77
C GLY A 595 24.45 14.09 1.44
N ILE A 596 24.50 15.35 0.99
CA ILE A 596 23.60 16.41 1.48
C ILE A 596 22.15 16.13 1.06
N LEU A 597 21.94 15.75 -0.21
CA LEU A 597 20.60 15.42 -0.72
C LEU A 597 19.94 14.27 0.07
N ARG A 598 20.75 13.28 0.47
CA ARG A 598 20.31 12.12 1.26
C ARG A 598 19.73 12.50 2.62
N ILE A 599 20.14 13.62 3.23
CA ILE A 599 19.56 14.11 4.49
C ILE A 599 18.07 14.42 4.33
N PHE A 600 17.68 14.90 3.14
CA PHE A 600 16.29 15.27 2.84
C PHE A 600 15.50 14.14 2.15
N ALA A 601 16.13 13.01 1.89
CA ALA A 601 15.48 11.85 1.26
C ALA A 601 14.17 11.42 1.95
N PRO A 602 14.05 11.45 3.31
CA PRO A 602 12.81 11.09 4.00
C PRO A 602 11.64 12.05 3.75
N LEU A 603 11.87 13.21 3.14
CA LEU A 603 10.84 14.21 2.81
C LEU A 603 10.47 14.22 1.32
N MET A 604 11.12 13.36 0.51
CA MET A 604 10.92 13.25 -0.96
C MET A 604 9.96 12.09 -1.38
#